data_c16b53df5389b8ae3ab5851bdf30454c
#
_entry.id   c16b53df5389b8ae3ab5851bdf30454c
#
_cell.length_a   1.000
_cell.length_b   1.000
_cell.length_c   1.000
_cell.angle_alpha   90.00
_cell.angle_beta   90.00
_cell.angle_gamma   90.00
#
_symmetry.space_group_name_H-M   'P 1'
#
loop_
_entity.id
_entity.type
_entity.pdbx_description
1 polymer ?
#
loop_
_entity_poly.entity_id
_entity_poly.type
_entity_poly.pdbx_seq_one_letter_code
_entity_poly.pdbx_strand_id
1 'polypeptide(L)'
;MRKALIVGIDKYASIPLSGCENDAAAVAGVLEKNGDGSPNFDVKLISSEKINVTNDVIQTALGELFSGDAETALFYFAGHGIIDPVTNTGYIVSQDGKRGSWGMSLSELLGLANGASPRIQSTVIILDSCNSGYAGEVAGLNKAQVSAIGNGVTILTACHREQSAAEAEGQGLFTSMLLDGLAGSAADILGRITPASVYSHIDQTLGSWEQRPIYKANVQTFVTLRHIAPKVPPEILRQLPVYFKTPTDQFSLDPSYEPDRENIPEHLRSTPINDDHIRIFKELQLCNRYGLVIPVDAQHMYYAAINSKSCKLTALGAHYRRLAELGRI
;
A
#
# COMPACT_ATOMS: atom_id res chain seq x y z
N MET A 1 -16.68 -8.55 -5.52
CA MET A 1 -16.96 -7.09 -5.45
C MET A 1 -16.06 -6.48 -4.36
N ARG A 2 -15.52 -5.29 -4.58
CA ARG A 2 -14.69 -4.54 -3.62
C ARG A 2 -15.42 -3.25 -3.29
N LYS A 3 -15.65 -2.97 -2.01
CA LYS A 3 -16.43 -1.80 -1.54
C LYS A 3 -15.54 -0.89 -0.70
N ALA A 4 -15.70 0.43 -0.83
CA ALA A 4 -15.04 1.40 0.02
C ALA A 4 -16.02 2.45 0.54
N LEU A 5 -15.96 2.73 1.83
CA LEU A 5 -16.62 3.85 2.48
C LEU A 5 -15.54 4.85 2.88
N ILE A 6 -15.62 6.05 2.35
CA ILE A 6 -14.67 7.13 2.59
C ILE A 6 -15.41 8.28 3.27
N VAL A 7 -14.92 8.71 4.43
CA VAL A 7 -15.56 9.77 5.24
C VAL A 7 -14.56 10.86 5.55
N GLY A 8 -14.93 12.13 5.25
CA GLY A 8 -14.14 13.32 5.58
C GLY A 8 -14.99 14.35 6.31
N ILE A 9 -14.53 14.85 7.45
CA ILE A 9 -15.26 15.83 8.25
C ILE A 9 -14.36 17.01 8.63
N ASP A 10 -14.66 18.19 8.09
CA ASP A 10 -14.05 19.47 8.45
C ASP A 10 -14.97 20.34 9.30
N LYS A 11 -16.30 20.29 9.05
CA LYS A 11 -17.29 21.23 9.60
C LYS A 11 -17.77 20.82 10.99
N TYR A 12 -16.86 20.80 11.97
CA TYR A 12 -17.21 20.65 13.37
C TYR A 12 -17.63 21.98 14.00
N ALA A 13 -18.64 21.96 14.87
CA ALA A 13 -19.18 23.18 15.49
C ALA A 13 -18.18 23.88 16.43
N SER A 14 -17.35 23.12 17.15
CA SER A 14 -16.45 23.68 18.17
C SER A 14 -15.01 23.88 17.68
N ILE A 15 -14.49 22.93 16.90
CA ILE A 15 -13.09 22.91 16.43
C ILE A 15 -13.12 22.43 14.96
N PRO A 16 -13.35 23.35 14.00
CA PRO A 16 -13.34 22.99 12.59
C PRO A 16 -11.94 22.57 12.14
N LEU A 17 -11.88 21.67 11.15
CA LEU A 17 -10.68 21.25 10.45
C LEU A 17 -10.67 21.81 9.02
N SER A 18 -9.58 21.61 8.28
CA SER A 18 -9.41 22.16 6.93
C SER A 18 -8.58 21.26 6.03
N GLY A 19 -8.98 20.08 5.78
CA GLY A 19 -8.21 19.16 4.93
C GLY A 19 -8.83 17.79 4.81
N CYS A 20 -9.64 17.39 5.79
CA CYS A 20 -10.20 16.05 5.85
C CYS A 20 -11.17 15.75 4.69
N GLU A 21 -11.92 16.75 4.23
CA GLU A 21 -12.80 16.63 3.07
C GLU A 21 -12.00 16.45 1.78
N ASN A 22 -10.91 17.22 1.61
CA ASN A 22 -9.99 17.09 0.48
C ASN A 22 -9.28 15.73 0.48
N ASP A 23 -8.80 15.31 1.64
CA ASP A 23 -8.16 14.00 1.83
C ASP A 23 -9.10 12.86 1.47
N ALA A 24 -10.33 12.90 1.97
CA ALA A 24 -11.35 11.91 1.66
C ALA A 24 -11.67 11.86 0.15
N ALA A 25 -11.82 13.03 -0.49
CA ALA A 25 -12.08 13.12 -1.93
C ALA A 25 -10.91 12.58 -2.76
N ALA A 26 -9.66 12.89 -2.38
CA ALA A 26 -8.47 12.39 -3.05
C ALA A 26 -8.31 10.87 -2.91
N VAL A 27 -8.52 10.32 -1.70
CA VAL A 27 -8.48 8.87 -1.45
C VAL A 27 -9.58 8.15 -2.23
N ALA A 28 -10.80 8.69 -2.27
CA ALA A 28 -11.90 8.16 -3.06
C ALA A 28 -11.51 8.05 -4.54
N GLY A 29 -11.03 9.16 -5.14
CA GLY A 29 -10.65 9.21 -6.55
C GLY A 29 -9.54 8.22 -6.93
N VAL A 30 -8.55 8.03 -6.05
CA VAL A 30 -7.44 7.06 -6.30
C VAL A 30 -7.93 5.62 -6.18
N LEU A 31 -8.87 5.32 -5.25
CA LEU A 31 -9.36 3.96 -5.02
C LEU A 31 -10.40 3.49 -6.06
N GLU A 32 -11.12 4.40 -6.73
CA GLU A 32 -12.11 4.03 -7.75
C GLU A 32 -11.51 3.24 -8.91
N LYS A 33 -10.24 3.51 -9.28
CA LYS A 33 -9.60 2.94 -10.47
C LYS A 33 -8.20 2.43 -10.19
N ASN A 34 -7.83 1.38 -10.87
CA ASN A 34 -6.44 0.92 -11.00
C ASN A 34 -5.63 1.89 -11.89
N GLY A 35 -4.31 1.72 -11.93
CA GLY A 35 -3.42 2.57 -12.71
C GLY A 35 -3.62 2.49 -14.23
N ASP A 36 -4.24 1.42 -14.72
CA ASP A 36 -4.62 1.24 -16.13
C ASP A 36 -6.02 1.79 -16.45
N GLY A 37 -6.70 2.42 -15.46
CA GLY A 37 -8.05 2.96 -15.61
C GLY A 37 -9.17 1.93 -15.40
N SER A 38 -8.87 0.65 -15.19
CA SER A 38 -9.87 -0.36 -14.89
C SER A 38 -10.55 -0.10 -13.53
N PRO A 39 -11.84 -0.49 -13.36
CA PRO A 39 -12.54 -0.36 -12.08
C PRO A 39 -11.81 -1.07 -10.95
N ASN A 40 -11.81 -0.46 -9.75
CA ASN A 40 -11.18 -1.02 -8.56
C ASN A 40 -12.18 -1.16 -7.41
N PHE A 41 -12.43 -0.14 -6.61
CA PHE A 41 -13.45 -0.15 -5.57
C PHE A 41 -14.74 0.54 -6.05
N ASP A 42 -15.88 0.01 -5.60
CA ASP A 42 -17.15 0.74 -5.58
C ASP A 42 -17.12 1.66 -4.34
N VAL A 43 -17.00 2.97 -4.57
CA VAL A 43 -16.68 3.96 -3.54
C VAL A 43 -17.92 4.77 -3.16
N LYS A 44 -18.27 4.76 -1.87
CA LYS A 44 -19.23 5.68 -1.24
C LYS A 44 -18.46 6.76 -0.49
N LEU A 45 -18.50 8.00 -1.00
CA LEU A 45 -17.89 9.17 -0.36
C LEU A 45 -18.95 9.96 0.43
N ILE A 46 -18.66 10.19 1.71
CA ILE A 46 -19.44 11.01 2.64
C ILE A 46 -18.55 12.16 3.13
N SER A 47 -18.98 13.41 2.93
CA SER A 47 -18.24 14.58 3.41
C SER A 47 -19.16 15.58 4.07
N SER A 48 -18.64 16.31 5.04
CA SER A 48 -19.36 17.37 5.73
C SER A 48 -19.64 18.60 4.84
N GLU A 49 -19.01 18.68 3.68
CA GLU A 49 -19.36 19.64 2.63
C GLU A 49 -20.78 19.42 2.09
N LYS A 50 -21.17 18.14 1.92
CA LYS A 50 -22.41 17.76 1.23
C LYS A 50 -23.58 17.47 2.16
N ILE A 51 -23.30 16.89 3.33
CA ILE A 51 -24.33 16.50 4.30
C ILE A 51 -23.84 16.72 5.72
N ASN A 52 -24.77 16.75 6.69
CA ASN A 52 -24.43 16.70 8.10
C ASN A 52 -24.03 15.26 8.47
N VAL A 53 -22.76 15.02 8.74
CA VAL A 53 -22.20 13.67 9.02
C VAL A 53 -22.37 13.35 10.50
N THR A 54 -23.59 12.94 10.85
CA THR A 54 -23.95 12.53 12.22
C THR A 54 -23.46 11.11 12.53
N ASN A 55 -23.50 10.75 13.81
CA ASN A 55 -23.18 9.36 14.22
C ASN A 55 -24.11 8.34 13.55
N ASP A 56 -25.39 8.65 13.40
CA ASP A 56 -26.36 7.78 12.72
C ASP A 56 -26.01 7.55 11.25
N VAL A 57 -25.58 8.61 10.55
CA VAL A 57 -25.10 8.53 9.16
C VAL A 57 -23.88 7.60 9.05
N ILE A 58 -22.92 7.75 9.97
CA ILE A 58 -21.71 6.89 9.99
C ILE A 58 -22.09 5.44 10.28
N GLN A 59 -22.91 5.19 11.30
CA GLN A 59 -23.35 3.84 11.67
C GLN A 59 -24.11 3.15 10.55
N THR A 60 -25.05 3.86 9.91
CA THR A 60 -25.81 3.33 8.77
C THR A 60 -24.88 2.96 7.61
N ALA A 61 -23.96 3.85 7.24
CA ALA A 61 -23.02 3.61 6.15
C ALA A 61 -22.03 2.47 6.45
N LEU A 62 -21.58 2.33 7.69
CA LEU A 62 -20.74 1.19 8.12
C LEU A 62 -21.54 -0.13 8.10
N GLY A 63 -22.81 -0.09 8.51
CA GLY A 63 -23.72 -1.23 8.39
C GLY A 63 -23.87 -1.71 6.95
N GLU A 64 -24.00 -0.78 6.00
CA GLU A 64 -24.02 -1.09 4.56
C GLU A 64 -22.68 -1.62 4.04
N LEU A 65 -21.55 -1.01 4.46
CA LEU A 65 -20.21 -1.46 4.08
C LEU A 65 -19.97 -2.90 4.48
N PHE A 66 -20.33 -3.27 5.72
CA PHE A 66 -20.06 -4.59 6.29
C PHE A 66 -21.21 -5.59 6.08
N SER A 67 -22.25 -5.22 5.30
CA SER A 67 -23.34 -6.13 4.90
C SER A 67 -23.02 -6.91 3.62
N GLY A 68 -23.66 -8.07 3.44
CA GLY A 68 -23.54 -8.89 2.22
C GLY A 68 -22.13 -9.43 1.98
N ASP A 69 -21.90 -9.97 0.79
CA ASP A 69 -20.64 -10.61 0.40
C ASP A 69 -19.72 -9.65 -0.34
N ALA A 70 -18.45 -9.62 0.04
CA ALA A 70 -17.41 -8.87 -0.67
C ALA A 70 -16.04 -9.54 -0.55
N GLU A 71 -15.20 -9.32 -1.56
CA GLU A 71 -13.77 -9.66 -1.49
C GLU A 71 -13.06 -8.76 -0.49
N THR A 72 -13.28 -7.44 -0.61
CA THR A 72 -12.65 -6.45 0.26
C THR A 72 -13.65 -5.36 0.62
N ALA A 73 -13.75 -5.02 1.91
CA ALA A 73 -14.38 -3.82 2.42
C ALA A 73 -13.30 -2.88 2.98
N LEU A 74 -13.27 -1.63 2.51
CA LEU A 74 -12.34 -0.61 2.98
C LEU A 74 -13.11 0.52 3.64
N PHE A 75 -12.71 0.90 4.84
CA PHE A 75 -13.17 2.09 5.52
C PHE A 75 -12.00 3.07 5.69
N TYR A 76 -12.17 4.29 5.20
CA TYR A 76 -11.26 5.42 5.43
C TYR A 76 -12.01 6.53 6.15
N PHE A 77 -11.36 7.12 7.16
CA PHE A 77 -11.88 8.25 7.91
C PHE A 77 -10.80 9.31 8.08
N ALA A 78 -11.13 10.57 7.75
CA ALA A 78 -10.35 11.77 8.08
C ALA A 78 -11.22 12.72 8.90
N GLY A 79 -10.74 13.11 10.08
CA GLY A 79 -11.49 13.95 11.00
C GLY A 79 -10.98 13.88 12.44
N HIS A 80 -11.74 14.44 13.39
CA HIS A 80 -11.37 14.34 14.79
C HIS A 80 -11.47 12.93 15.35
N GLY A 81 -10.43 12.55 16.11
CA GLY A 81 -10.43 11.39 17.01
C GLY A 81 -10.25 11.83 18.44
N ILE A 82 -10.92 11.19 19.38
CA ILE A 82 -10.85 11.51 20.82
C ILE A 82 -10.81 10.23 21.66
N ILE A 83 -10.16 10.33 22.82
CA ILE A 83 -10.28 9.35 23.89
C ILE A 83 -11.19 9.93 24.94
N ASP A 84 -12.27 9.24 25.26
CA ASP A 84 -13.11 9.61 26.38
C ASP A 84 -12.35 9.38 27.70
N PRO A 85 -12.15 10.44 28.51
CA PRO A 85 -11.31 10.32 29.71
C PRO A 85 -11.95 9.50 30.84
N VAL A 86 -13.26 9.22 30.76
CA VAL A 86 -13.99 8.44 31.75
C VAL A 86 -13.93 6.94 31.43
N THR A 87 -14.17 6.61 30.17
CA THR A 87 -14.24 5.21 29.70
C THR A 87 -12.91 4.70 29.16
N ASN A 88 -11.96 5.60 28.87
CA ASN A 88 -10.70 5.32 28.15
C ASN A 88 -10.94 4.63 26.80
N THR A 89 -12.04 4.99 26.14
CA THR A 89 -12.43 4.46 24.83
C THR A 89 -12.12 5.49 23.75
N GLY A 90 -11.53 5.05 22.62
CA GLY A 90 -11.30 5.87 21.44
C GLY A 90 -12.56 5.98 20.58
N TYR A 91 -12.78 7.15 20.00
CA TYR A 91 -13.90 7.46 19.09
C TYR A 91 -13.41 8.17 17.84
N ILE A 92 -14.01 7.88 16.71
CA ILE A 92 -14.08 8.77 15.56
C ILE A 92 -15.27 9.73 15.82
N VAL A 93 -15.00 11.04 15.74
CA VAL A 93 -15.98 12.06 16.14
C VAL A 93 -16.88 12.41 14.97
N SER A 94 -18.20 12.36 15.19
CA SER A 94 -19.20 12.84 14.23
C SER A 94 -19.47 14.34 14.40
N GLN A 95 -20.11 15.00 13.42
CA GLN A 95 -20.41 16.44 13.52
C GLN A 95 -21.35 16.79 14.69
N ASP A 96 -22.22 15.87 15.08
CA ASP A 96 -23.11 15.99 16.25
C ASP A 96 -22.46 15.51 17.54
N GLY A 97 -21.16 15.17 17.49
CA GLY A 97 -20.39 14.65 18.62
C GLY A 97 -20.31 15.65 19.76
N LYS A 98 -20.60 15.19 20.97
CA LYS A 98 -20.53 15.95 22.23
C LYS A 98 -20.09 15.08 23.39
N ARG A 99 -19.70 15.69 24.49
CA ARG A 99 -19.28 14.96 25.69
C ARG A 99 -20.32 13.91 26.11
N GLY A 100 -19.89 12.66 26.21
CA GLY A 100 -20.72 11.49 26.52
C GLY A 100 -21.41 10.85 25.31
N SER A 101 -21.28 11.44 24.10
CA SER A 101 -21.78 10.89 22.82
C SER A 101 -20.92 11.43 21.67
N TRP A 102 -19.66 10.99 21.60
CA TRP A 102 -18.67 11.56 20.67
C TRP A 102 -18.89 11.18 19.21
N GLY A 103 -19.47 10.03 18.97
CA GLY A 103 -19.62 9.42 17.64
C GLY A 103 -19.44 7.91 17.71
N MET A 104 -18.86 7.30 16.67
CA MET A 104 -18.62 5.87 16.60
C MET A 104 -17.41 5.48 17.46
N SER A 105 -17.57 4.56 18.38
CA SER A 105 -16.44 4.03 19.12
C SER A 105 -15.56 3.12 18.25
N LEU A 106 -14.26 3.14 18.49
CA LEU A 106 -13.33 2.24 17.76
C LEU A 106 -13.61 0.76 18.08
N SER A 107 -14.18 0.48 19.26
CA SER A 107 -14.57 -0.88 19.64
C SER A 107 -15.79 -1.37 18.85
N GLU A 108 -16.80 -0.51 18.62
CA GLU A 108 -17.96 -0.83 17.79
C GLU A 108 -17.56 -1.01 16.33
N LEU A 109 -16.75 -0.09 15.79
CA LEU A 109 -16.19 -0.21 14.44
C LEU A 109 -15.48 -1.55 14.23
N LEU A 110 -14.62 -1.93 15.19
CA LEU A 110 -13.92 -3.19 15.13
C LEU A 110 -14.86 -4.39 15.31
N GLY A 111 -15.89 -4.27 16.14
CA GLY A 111 -16.94 -5.28 16.30
C GLY A 111 -17.66 -5.56 14.97
N LEU A 112 -18.03 -4.51 14.23
CA LEU A 112 -18.64 -4.65 12.90
C LEU A 112 -17.65 -5.30 11.90
N ALA A 113 -16.40 -4.85 11.88
CA ALA A 113 -15.36 -5.40 11.00
C ALA A 113 -15.09 -6.89 11.27
N ASN A 114 -14.96 -7.27 12.54
CA ASN A 114 -14.74 -8.67 12.94
C ASN A 114 -15.95 -9.54 12.64
N GLY A 115 -17.17 -9.03 12.82
CA GLY A 115 -18.43 -9.73 12.54
C GLY A 115 -18.74 -9.89 11.05
N ALA A 116 -18.04 -9.17 10.18
CA ALA A 116 -18.24 -9.28 8.73
C ALA A 116 -17.66 -10.57 8.12
N SER A 117 -16.63 -11.14 8.75
CA SER A 117 -16.04 -12.42 8.33
C SER A 117 -17.01 -13.60 8.59
N PRO A 118 -17.13 -14.64 7.71
CA PRO A 118 -16.35 -14.83 6.47
C PRO A 118 -17.00 -14.23 5.20
N ARG A 119 -18.14 -13.53 5.29
CA ARG A 119 -18.83 -12.95 4.13
C ARG A 119 -17.95 -11.90 3.42
N ILE A 120 -17.20 -11.14 4.19
CA ILE A 120 -16.16 -10.24 3.68
C ILE A 120 -14.81 -10.91 3.96
N GLN A 121 -14.07 -11.20 2.88
CA GLN A 121 -12.81 -11.94 2.97
C GLN A 121 -11.69 -11.09 3.60
N SER A 122 -11.69 -9.78 3.31
CA SER A 122 -10.70 -8.85 3.82
C SER A 122 -11.33 -7.51 4.17
N THR A 123 -11.03 -7.01 5.36
CA THR A 123 -11.45 -5.68 5.83
C THR A 123 -10.23 -4.82 6.07
N VAL A 124 -10.21 -3.62 5.50
CA VAL A 124 -9.15 -2.63 5.69
C VAL A 124 -9.73 -1.38 6.32
N ILE A 125 -9.19 -0.97 7.47
CA ILE A 125 -9.57 0.25 8.19
C ILE A 125 -8.39 1.20 8.17
N ILE A 126 -8.57 2.40 7.63
CA ILE A 126 -7.57 3.46 7.56
C ILE A 126 -8.12 4.68 8.31
N LEU A 127 -7.42 5.14 9.34
CA LEU A 127 -7.85 6.24 10.18
C LEU A 127 -6.82 7.36 10.17
N ASP A 128 -7.17 8.47 9.54
CA ASP A 128 -6.43 9.73 9.62
C ASP A 128 -7.07 10.65 10.66
N SER A 129 -6.80 10.34 11.93
CA SER A 129 -7.34 11.09 13.06
C SER A 129 -6.45 10.98 14.29
N CYS A 130 -6.50 11.99 15.17
CA CYS A 130 -5.83 11.93 16.46
C CYS A 130 -6.27 10.70 17.28
N ASN A 131 -5.35 10.14 18.07
CA ASN A 131 -5.64 9.02 18.98
C ASN A 131 -6.19 7.75 18.28
N SER A 132 -6.09 7.64 16.97
CA SER A 132 -6.58 6.48 16.22
C SER A 132 -5.83 5.18 16.53
N GLY A 133 -4.64 5.27 17.12
CA GLY A 133 -3.85 4.13 17.60
C GLY A 133 -4.55 3.24 18.63
N TYR A 134 -5.64 3.71 19.26
CA TYR A 134 -6.52 2.89 20.10
C TYR A 134 -7.35 1.87 19.32
N ALA A 135 -7.38 1.97 18.00
CA ALA A 135 -8.11 1.01 17.17
C ALA A 135 -7.60 -0.43 17.40
N GLY A 136 -8.51 -1.31 17.73
CA GLY A 136 -8.21 -2.70 18.02
C GLY A 136 -7.90 -3.01 19.49
N GLU A 137 -7.84 -2.04 20.40
CA GLU A 137 -7.65 -2.30 21.83
C GLU A 137 -8.94 -2.83 22.48
N VAL A 138 -8.79 -3.80 23.38
CA VAL A 138 -9.92 -4.40 24.11
C VAL A 138 -10.20 -3.60 25.35
N ALA A 139 -11.39 -3.02 25.44
CA ALA A 139 -11.87 -2.37 26.65
C ALA A 139 -11.90 -3.38 27.82
N GLY A 140 -11.24 -3.03 28.94
CA GLY A 140 -11.23 -3.86 30.15
C GLY A 140 -9.93 -4.60 30.45
N LEU A 141 -8.98 -4.67 29.52
CA LEU A 141 -7.63 -5.18 29.77
C LEU A 141 -6.67 -4.01 30.08
N ASN A 142 -6.96 -3.29 31.13
CA ASN A 142 -6.34 -2.00 31.53
C ASN A 142 -4.81 -1.99 31.73
N LYS A 143 -4.09 -3.05 31.41
CA LYS A 143 -2.61 -3.10 31.53
C LYS A 143 -1.88 -3.83 30.40
N ALA A 144 -2.58 -4.45 29.48
CA ALA A 144 -1.97 -5.11 28.33
C ALA A 144 -2.39 -4.36 27.06
N GLN A 145 -1.45 -3.86 26.29
CA GLN A 145 -1.65 -3.30 24.96
C GLN A 145 -2.07 -4.44 23.99
N VAL A 146 -3.21 -5.08 24.28
CA VAL A 146 -3.71 -6.23 23.53
C VAL A 146 -4.81 -5.75 22.58
N SER A 147 -4.64 -6.02 21.30
CA SER A 147 -5.65 -5.77 20.27
C SER A 147 -6.32 -7.06 19.86
N ALA A 148 -7.67 -7.11 19.86
CA ALA A 148 -8.44 -8.22 19.33
C ALA A 148 -8.87 -7.92 17.89
N ILE A 149 -8.04 -8.33 16.94
CA ILE A 149 -8.28 -8.16 15.52
C ILE A 149 -8.71 -9.50 14.93
N GLY A 150 -9.92 -9.55 14.37
CA GLY A 150 -10.49 -10.74 13.72
C GLY A 150 -9.72 -11.15 12.46
N ASN A 151 -9.99 -12.34 11.99
CA ASN A 151 -9.40 -12.85 10.76
C ASN A 151 -9.79 -11.98 9.54
N GLY A 152 -8.84 -11.65 8.69
CA GLY A 152 -9.02 -10.82 7.51
C GLY A 152 -9.00 -9.31 7.77
N VAL A 153 -8.83 -8.85 9.01
CA VAL A 153 -8.85 -7.41 9.35
C VAL A 153 -7.44 -6.82 9.38
N THR A 154 -7.31 -5.67 8.73
CA THR A 154 -6.13 -4.81 8.72
C THR A 154 -6.49 -3.41 9.18
N ILE A 155 -5.70 -2.83 10.06
CA ILE A 155 -5.87 -1.45 10.56
C ILE A 155 -4.58 -0.68 10.29
N LEU A 156 -4.71 0.49 9.71
CA LEU A 156 -3.65 1.47 9.49
C LEU A 156 -4.10 2.81 10.06
N THR A 157 -3.30 3.42 10.94
CA THR A 157 -3.66 4.69 11.57
C THR A 157 -2.55 5.73 11.43
N ALA A 158 -2.93 7.01 11.29
CA ALA A 158 -2.00 8.13 11.13
C ALA A 158 -1.08 8.33 12.34
N CYS A 159 -1.59 8.11 13.55
CA CYS A 159 -0.89 8.45 14.78
C CYS A 159 -0.84 7.30 15.78
N HIS A 160 0.19 7.33 16.60
CA HIS A 160 0.18 6.61 17.88
C HIS A 160 -0.91 7.17 18.79
N ARG A 161 -1.42 6.35 19.71
CA ARG A 161 -2.53 6.67 20.60
C ARG A 161 -2.39 7.96 21.43
N GLU A 162 -1.18 8.46 21.63
CA GLU A 162 -0.89 9.65 22.45
C GLU A 162 -0.47 10.89 21.62
N GLN A 163 -0.61 10.82 20.30
CA GLN A 163 -0.17 11.90 19.39
C GLN A 163 -1.33 12.47 18.58
N SER A 164 -1.23 13.75 18.20
CA SER A 164 -2.16 14.42 17.31
C SER A 164 -1.70 14.30 15.86
N ALA A 165 -2.61 14.17 14.90
CA ALA A 165 -2.29 14.16 13.48
C ALA A 165 -1.72 15.50 13.03
N ALA A 166 -0.69 15.48 12.17
CA ALA A 166 -0.11 16.70 11.60
C ALA A 166 -0.78 17.03 10.28
N GLU A 167 -1.05 18.32 10.06
CA GLU A 167 -1.54 18.89 8.80
C GLU A 167 -0.47 19.75 8.16
N ALA A 168 -0.33 19.69 6.84
CA ALA A 168 0.53 20.55 6.06
C ALA A 168 -0.21 21.01 4.79
N GLU A 169 -0.25 22.32 4.55
CA GLU A 169 -0.82 22.93 3.32
C GLU A 169 -2.27 22.50 2.98
N GLY A 170 -3.11 22.22 4.01
CA GLY A 170 -4.52 21.83 3.80
C GLY A 170 -4.71 20.37 3.43
N GLN A 171 -3.72 19.53 3.66
CA GLN A 171 -3.77 18.07 3.56
C GLN A 171 -3.13 17.44 4.80
N GLY A 172 -3.66 16.30 5.25
CA GLY A 172 -3.04 15.50 6.30
C GLY A 172 -1.72 14.88 5.81
N LEU A 173 -0.65 15.03 6.58
CA LEU A 173 0.66 14.47 6.24
C LEU A 173 0.57 12.95 5.96
N PHE A 174 -0.16 12.22 6.78
CA PHE A 174 -0.37 10.78 6.61
C PHE A 174 -1.10 10.48 5.30
N THR A 175 -2.19 11.19 4.98
CA THR A 175 -2.94 10.96 3.75
C THR A 175 -2.14 11.37 2.52
N SER A 176 -1.31 12.40 2.57
CA SER A 176 -0.39 12.73 1.48
C SER A 176 0.54 11.57 1.15
N MET A 177 1.16 10.94 2.17
CA MET A 177 2.04 9.77 1.98
C MET A 177 1.25 8.51 1.56
N LEU A 178 0.02 8.33 2.07
CA LEU A 178 -0.88 7.26 1.64
C LEU A 178 -1.18 7.38 0.14
N LEU A 179 -1.50 8.58 -0.33
CA LEU A 179 -1.79 8.86 -1.74
C LEU A 179 -0.57 8.63 -2.62
N ASP A 180 0.63 9.08 -2.20
CA ASP A 180 1.88 8.79 -2.91
C ASP A 180 2.13 7.27 -3.02
N GLY A 181 1.96 6.54 -1.91
CA GLY A 181 2.05 5.09 -1.91
C GLY A 181 1.06 4.43 -2.86
N LEU A 182 -0.21 4.89 -2.88
CA LEU A 182 -1.27 4.39 -3.77
C LEU A 182 -1.06 4.82 -5.23
N ALA A 183 -0.36 5.94 -5.49
CA ALA A 183 0.02 6.36 -6.83
C ALA A 183 1.11 5.47 -7.46
N GLY A 184 1.87 4.73 -6.61
CA GLY A 184 2.81 3.73 -7.11
C GLY A 184 4.11 3.58 -6.33
N SER A 185 4.45 4.52 -5.45
CA SER A 185 5.70 4.46 -4.67
C SER A 185 5.76 3.21 -3.79
N ALA A 186 4.62 2.71 -3.30
CA ALA A 186 4.52 1.48 -2.52
C ALA A 186 4.34 0.19 -3.35
N ALA A 187 4.37 0.26 -4.69
CA ALA A 187 4.10 -0.90 -5.53
C ALA A 187 5.26 -1.90 -5.55
N ASP A 188 4.94 -3.18 -5.54
CA ASP A 188 5.89 -4.26 -5.80
C ASP A 188 6.31 -4.34 -7.29
N ILE A 189 7.10 -5.33 -7.65
CA ILE A 189 7.57 -5.55 -9.04
C ILE A 189 6.41 -5.78 -10.01
N LEU A 190 5.33 -6.40 -9.55
CA LEU A 190 4.13 -6.69 -10.36
C LEU A 190 3.10 -5.55 -10.34
N GLY A 191 3.43 -4.41 -9.73
CA GLY A 191 2.54 -3.26 -9.66
C GLY A 191 1.43 -3.39 -8.60
N ARG A 192 1.54 -4.31 -7.65
CA ARG A 192 0.55 -4.51 -6.59
C ARG A 192 0.89 -3.65 -5.39
N ILE A 193 -0.11 -2.94 -4.88
CA ILE A 193 -0.01 -2.09 -3.70
C ILE A 193 -0.86 -2.71 -2.59
N THR A 194 -0.23 -3.04 -1.46
CA THR A 194 -0.87 -3.68 -0.31
C THR A 194 -0.93 -2.73 0.89
N PRO A 195 -1.79 -2.96 1.90
CA PRO A 195 -1.74 -2.19 3.14
C PRO A 195 -0.36 -2.21 3.80
N ALA A 196 0.31 -3.35 3.79
CA ALA A 196 1.65 -3.50 4.37
C ALA A 196 2.72 -2.72 3.60
N SER A 197 2.67 -2.70 2.25
CA SER A 197 3.62 -1.93 1.45
C SER A 197 3.41 -0.43 1.60
N VAL A 198 2.15 0.02 1.71
CA VAL A 198 1.81 1.42 2.02
C VAL A 198 2.34 1.82 3.40
N TYR A 199 2.12 0.99 4.43
CA TYR A 199 2.68 1.24 5.75
C TYR A 199 4.20 1.37 5.71
N SER A 200 4.88 0.42 5.05
CA SER A 200 6.35 0.45 4.92
C SER A 200 6.83 1.72 4.20
N HIS A 201 6.12 2.15 3.16
CA HIS A 201 6.43 3.39 2.44
C HIS A 201 6.30 4.62 3.35
N ILE A 202 5.19 4.74 4.09
CA ILE A 202 4.96 5.84 5.04
C ILE A 202 6.03 5.82 6.15
N ASP A 203 6.30 4.66 6.75
CA ASP A 203 7.27 4.54 7.85
C ASP A 203 8.69 4.93 7.45
N GLN A 204 9.09 4.62 6.21
CA GLN A 204 10.41 4.97 5.66
C GLN A 204 10.55 6.45 5.28
N THR A 205 9.45 7.12 4.97
CA THR A 205 9.44 8.55 4.61
C THR A 205 9.48 9.45 5.84
N LEU A 206 9.03 8.97 7.00
CA LEU A 206 8.97 9.72 8.24
C LEU A 206 10.34 9.83 8.91
N GLY A 207 10.70 11.03 9.37
CA GLY A 207 11.88 11.27 10.19
C GLY A 207 11.77 10.63 11.59
N SER A 208 12.91 10.57 12.30
CA SER A 208 12.99 9.90 13.62
C SER A 208 12.12 10.55 14.71
N TRP A 209 11.78 11.83 14.55
CA TRP A 209 11.00 12.63 15.49
C TRP A 209 9.55 12.84 15.06
N GLU A 210 9.17 12.31 13.90
CA GLU A 210 7.81 12.44 13.38
C GLU A 210 6.88 11.37 13.96
N GLN A 211 5.60 11.62 13.83
CA GLN A 211 4.55 10.72 14.29
C GLN A 211 4.60 9.41 13.52
N ARG A 212 4.64 8.28 14.23
CA ARG A 212 4.66 6.96 13.62
C ARG A 212 3.26 6.42 13.39
N PRO A 213 2.94 5.97 12.18
CA PRO A 213 1.70 5.25 11.93
C PRO A 213 1.71 3.91 12.65
N ILE A 214 0.51 3.39 12.93
CA ILE A 214 0.36 2.05 13.48
C ILE A 214 -0.23 1.14 12.40
N TYR A 215 0.37 -0.03 12.26
CA TYR A 215 -0.13 -1.12 11.43
C TYR A 215 -0.45 -2.33 12.28
N LYS A 216 -1.70 -2.79 12.21
CA LYS A 216 -2.16 -4.02 12.89
C LYS A 216 -2.88 -4.88 11.85
N ALA A 217 -2.53 -6.14 11.71
CA ALA A 217 -3.16 -7.02 10.74
C ALA A 217 -3.26 -8.47 11.24
N ASN A 218 -4.37 -9.12 10.93
CA ASN A 218 -4.58 -10.54 11.11
C ASN A 218 -5.13 -11.11 9.79
N VAL A 219 -4.25 -11.27 8.79
CA VAL A 219 -4.63 -11.68 7.44
C VAL A 219 -3.95 -12.97 7.05
N GLN A 220 -4.70 -13.85 6.37
CA GLN A 220 -4.22 -15.12 5.82
C GLN A 220 -4.14 -15.08 4.29
N THR A 221 -4.76 -14.09 3.66
CA THR A 221 -4.79 -13.90 2.22
C THR A 221 -4.10 -12.60 1.83
N PHE A 222 -3.61 -12.56 0.61
CA PHE A 222 -2.96 -11.37 0.07
C PHE A 222 -4.02 -10.31 -0.28
N VAL A 223 -3.92 -9.15 0.36
CA VAL A 223 -4.85 -8.02 0.15
C VAL A 223 -4.16 -6.98 -0.71
N THR A 224 -4.75 -6.67 -1.87
CA THR A 224 -4.27 -5.59 -2.74
C THR A 224 -5.22 -4.40 -2.65
N LEU A 225 -4.71 -3.21 -2.39
CA LEU A 225 -5.49 -1.97 -2.41
C LEU A 225 -5.68 -1.44 -3.83
N ARG A 226 -4.62 -1.52 -4.65
CA ARG A 226 -4.62 -1.00 -6.01
C ARG A 226 -3.58 -1.72 -6.85
N HIS A 227 -3.82 -1.81 -8.15
CA HIS A 227 -2.85 -2.23 -9.15
C HIS A 227 -2.39 -1.03 -9.99
N ILE A 228 -1.11 -0.99 -10.30
CA ILE A 228 -0.52 -0.06 -11.27
C ILE A 228 0.26 -0.86 -12.32
N ALA A 229 0.81 -0.18 -13.32
CA ALA A 229 1.70 -0.82 -14.28
C ALA A 229 2.88 -1.53 -13.56
N PRO A 230 3.18 -2.79 -13.91
CA PRO A 230 4.29 -3.52 -13.30
C PRO A 230 5.64 -2.84 -13.62
N LYS A 231 6.56 -2.84 -12.66
CA LYS A 231 7.92 -2.31 -12.82
C LYS A 231 8.74 -3.15 -13.82
N VAL A 232 8.50 -4.44 -13.84
CA VAL A 232 9.03 -5.37 -14.82
C VAL A 232 7.85 -6.14 -15.42
N PRO A 233 7.65 -6.07 -16.76
CA PRO A 233 6.58 -6.79 -17.43
C PRO A 233 6.56 -8.28 -17.10
N PRO A 234 5.39 -8.90 -16.85
CA PRO A 234 5.29 -10.32 -16.53
C PRO A 234 5.91 -11.24 -17.59
N GLU A 235 5.87 -10.87 -18.85
CA GLU A 235 6.50 -11.60 -19.95
C GLU A 235 8.03 -11.68 -19.79
N ILE A 236 8.68 -10.63 -19.29
CA ILE A 236 10.12 -10.64 -18.98
C ILE A 236 10.41 -11.49 -17.75
N LEU A 237 9.59 -11.40 -16.72
CA LEU A 237 9.75 -12.25 -15.53
C LEU A 237 9.64 -13.74 -15.85
N ARG A 238 8.78 -14.11 -16.81
CA ARG A 238 8.66 -15.49 -17.29
C ARG A 238 9.88 -15.99 -18.07
N GLN A 239 10.76 -15.09 -18.53
CA GLN A 239 12.04 -15.49 -19.14
C GLN A 239 13.11 -15.84 -18.10
N LEU A 240 12.97 -15.43 -16.83
CA LEU A 240 13.99 -15.71 -15.81
C LEU A 240 14.32 -17.21 -15.67
N PRO A 241 13.37 -18.17 -15.69
CA PRO A 241 13.70 -19.61 -15.70
C PRO A 241 14.40 -20.08 -16.98
N VAL A 242 14.27 -19.36 -18.08
CA VAL A 242 14.96 -19.67 -19.35
C VAL A 242 16.42 -19.22 -19.25
N TYR A 243 16.67 -18.04 -18.70
CA TYR A 243 18.02 -17.46 -18.57
C TYR A 243 18.81 -18.10 -17.41
N PHE A 244 18.16 -18.44 -16.32
CA PHE A 244 18.74 -19.02 -15.13
C PHE A 244 18.03 -20.33 -14.81
N LYS A 245 18.63 -21.49 -15.16
CA LYS A 245 18.02 -22.81 -14.94
C LYS A 245 17.86 -23.13 -13.46
N THR A 246 18.79 -22.64 -12.63
CA THR A 246 18.73 -22.71 -11.17
C THR A 246 18.84 -21.31 -10.55
N PRO A 247 18.41 -21.12 -9.28
CA PRO A 247 18.53 -19.82 -8.60
C PRO A 247 19.96 -19.32 -8.44
N THR A 248 20.94 -20.19 -8.55
CA THR A 248 22.38 -19.91 -8.36
C THR A 248 23.17 -19.78 -9.65
N ASP A 249 22.52 -19.99 -10.80
CA ASP A 249 23.19 -19.93 -12.09
C ASP A 249 23.69 -18.51 -12.39
N GLN A 250 24.72 -18.47 -13.18
CA GLN A 250 25.22 -17.25 -13.80
C GLN A 250 24.95 -17.29 -15.30
N PHE A 251 24.42 -16.16 -15.82
CA PHE A 251 24.22 -15.97 -17.24
C PHE A 251 25.45 -15.28 -17.85
N SER A 252 26.13 -15.96 -18.75
CA SER A 252 27.34 -15.43 -19.41
C SER A 252 26.97 -14.33 -20.40
N LEU A 253 27.73 -13.25 -20.36
CA LEU A 253 27.61 -12.11 -21.28
C LEU A 253 28.89 -11.99 -22.08
N ASP A 254 28.80 -11.42 -23.27
CA ASP A 254 29.92 -11.06 -24.11
C ASP A 254 29.61 -9.76 -24.92
N PRO A 255 30.58 -9.17 -25.66
CA PRO A 255 30.35 -7.92 -26.35
C PRO A 255 29.23 -7.90 -27.38
N SER A 256 28.70 -9.04 -27.82
CA SER A 256 27.56 -9.09 -28.77
C SER A 256 26.23 -8.70 -28.13
N TYR A 257 26.15 -8.68 -26.79
CA TYR A 257 24.97 -8.24 -26.02
C TYR A 257 24.83 -6.73 -25.98
N GLU A 258 25.93 -5.96 -26.08
CA GLU A 258 25.92 -4.51 -26.00
C GLU A 258 25.56 -3.88 -27.37
N PRO A 259 24.47 -3.12 -27.49
CA PRO A 259 24.07 -2.52 -28.78
C PRO A 259 24.86 -1.28 -29.16
N ASP A 260 25.43 -0.54 -28.20
CA ASP A 260 26.19 0.68 -28.48
C ASP A 260 27.57 0.32 -29.05
N ARG A 261 27.83 0.69 -30.31
CA ARG A 261 29.09 0.44 -31.01
C ARG A 261 29.99 1.66 -31.06
N GLU A 262 29.51 2.82 -30.68
CA GLU A 262 30.29 4.06 -30.71
C GLU A 262 31.12 4.23 -29.44
N ASN A 263 30.55 3.86 -28.29
CA ASN A 263 31.17 4.07 -26.97
C ASN A 263 31.86 2.83 -26.39
N ILE A 264 32.02 1.75 -27.16
CA ILE A 264 32.80 0.56 -26.75
C ILE A 264 34.27 0.67 -27.16
N PRO A 265 35.18 -0.07 -26.51
CA PRO A 265 36.58 -0.17 -26.90
C PRO A 265 36.74 -0.49 -28.40
N GLU A 266 37.70 0.17 -29.06
CA GLU A 266 37.87 0.09 -30.52
C GLU A 266 38.01 -1.36 -31.04
N HIS A 267 38.74 -2.22 -30.32
CA HIS A 267 38.95 -3.61 -30.68
C HIS A 267 37.67 -4.47 -30.62
N LEU A 268 36.61 -4.00 -29.96
CA LEU A 268 35.31 -4.70 -29.86
C LEU A 268 34.28 -4.21 -30.89
N ARG A 269 34.55 -3.09 -31.59
CA ARG A 269 33.60 -2.49 -32.54
C ARG A 269 33.28 -3.41 -33.75
N SER A 270 34.19 -4.31 -34.08
CA SER A 270 33.99 -5.33 -35.14
C SER A 270 33.19 -6.55 -34.68
N THR A 271 32.85 -6.70 -33.39
CA THR A 271 32.01 -7.80 -32.93
C THR A 271 30.64 -7.73 -33.58
N PRO A 272 30.16 -8.81 -34.22
CA PRO A 272 28.85 -8.81 -34.88
C PRO A 272 27.72 -8.49 -33.88
N ILE A 273 26.74 -7.70 -34.34
CA ILE A 273 25.50 -7.48 -33.60
C ILE A 273 24.65 -8.75 -33.66
N ASN A 274 24.05 -9.09 -32.53
CA ASN A 274 23.07 -10.17 -32.42
C ASN A 274 21.80 -9.64 -31.77
N ASP A 275 20.73 -9.54 -32.53
CA ASP A 275 19.47 -8.95 -32.09
C ASP A 275 18.84 -9.72 -30.91
N ASP A 276 18.96 -11.04 -30.87
CA ASP A 276 18.49 -11.84 -29.74
C ASP A 276 19.29 -11.55 -28.47
N HIS A 277 20.61 -11.42 -28.57
CA HIS A 277 21.44 -11.05 -27.43
C HIS A 277 21.10 -9.65 -26.93
N ILE A 278 20.89 -8.69 -27.84
CA ILE A 278 20.49 -7.33 -27.47
C ILE A 278 19.13 -7.33 -26.75
N ARG A 279 18.14 -8.08 -27.24
CA ARG A 279 16.84 -8.23 -26.62
C ARG A 279 16.98 -8.79 -25.19
N ILE A 280 17.67 -9.92 -25.03
CA ILE A 280 17.92 -10.54 -23.74
C ILE A 280 18.65 -9.57 -22.80
N PHE A 281 19.62 -8.84 -23.29
CA PHE A 281 20.39 -7.89 -22.49
C PHE A 281 19.51 -6.74 -21.98
N LYS A 282 18.65 -6.18 -22.80
CA LYS A 282 17.68 -5.16 -22.38
C LYS A 282 16.74 -5.68 -21.29
N GLU A 283 16.27 -6.91 -21.40
CA GLU A 283 15.44 -7.55 -20.39
C GLU A 283 16.20 -7.75 -19.07
N LEU A 284 17.46 -8.21 -19.13
CA LEU A 284 18.33 -8.36 -17.96
C LEU A 284 18.71 -7.01 -17.34
N GLN A 285 18.94 -5.97 -18.15
CA GLN A 285 19.18 -4.60 -17.66
C GLN A 285 17.93 -4.04 -16.94
N LEU A 286 16.72 -4.30 -17.46
CA LEU A 286 15.49 -3.91 -16.78
C LEU A 286 15.35 -4.65 -15.43
N CYS A 287 15.62 -5.95 -15.42
CA CYS A 287 15.67 -6.74 -14.17
C CYS A 287 16.74 -6.21 -13.19
N ASN A 288 17.90 -5.78 -13.69
CA ASN A 288 18.95 -5.17 -12.87
C ASN A 288 18.49 -3.83 -12.25
N ARG A 289 17.82 -2.98 -13.02
CA ARG A 289 17.28 -1.69 -12.55
C ARG A 289 16.39 -1.85 -11.32
N TYR A 290 15.65 -2.94 -11.26
CA TYR A 290 14.73 -3.24 -10.15
C TYR A 290 15.27 -4.30 -9.17
N GLY A 291 16.57 -4.54 -9.17
CA GLY A 291 17.25 -5.37 -8.18
C GLY A 291 16.96 -6.86 -8.26
N LEU A 292 16.51 -7.37 -9.42
CA LEU A 292 16.30 -8.80 -9.65
C LEU A 292 17.56 -9.53 -10.13
N VAL A 293 18.41 -8.81 -10.85
CA VAL A 293 19.66 -9.30 -11.44
C VAL A 293 20.79 -8.36 -11.05
N ILE A 294 21.97 -8.89 -10.81
CA ILE A 294 23.20 -8.13 -10.56
C ILE A 294 24.34 -8.65 -11.44
N PRO A 295 25.23 -7.76 -11.92
CA PRO A 295 26.45 -8.19 -12.61
C PRO A 295 27.38 -8.91 -11.64
N VAL A 296 28.22 -9.81 -12.16
CA VAL A 296 29.27 -10.54 -11.44
C VAL A 296 30.62 -10.05 -11.94
N ASP A 297 31.52 -9.73 -11.03
CA ASP A 297 32.86 -9.20 -11.31
C ASP A 297 32.88 -7.98 -12.23
N ALA A 298 31.82 -7.15 -12.15
CA ALA A 298 31.66 -5.91 -12.88
C ALA A 298 30.79 -4.92 -12.08
N GLN A 299 31.05 -3.62 -12.23
CA GLN A 299 30.26 -2.57 -11.53
C GLN A 299 28.85 -2.41 -12.14
N HIS A 300 28.72 -2.59 -13.45
CA HIS A 300 27.48 -2.38 -14.19
C HIS A 300 27.28 -3.48 -15.24
N MET A 301 26.04 -3.69 -15.67
CA MET A 301 25.70 -4.67 -16.71
C MET A 301 26.49 -4.42 -18.01
N TYR A 302 26.67 -3.14 -18.38
CA TYR A 302 27.54 -2.74 -19.52
C TYR A 302 28.94 -3.34 -19.41
N TYR A 303 29.61 -3.15 -18.28
CA TYR A 303 30.96 -3.69 -18.07
C TYR A 303 30.99 -5.22 -18.02
N ALA A 304 29.90 -5.83 -17.54
CA ALA A 304 29.80 -7.29 -17.60
C ALA A 304 29.74 -7.80 -19.03
N ALA A 305 29.03 -7.12 -19.94
CA ALA A 305 28.96 -7.50 -21.34
C ALA A 305 30.29 -7.28 -22.07
N ILE A 306 30.84 -6.07 -22.02
CA ILE A 306 32.07 -5.76 -22.79
C ILE A 306 33.32 -6.50 -22.29
N ASN A 307 33.38 -6.93 -21.04
CA ASN A 307 34.49 -7.67 -20.44
C ASN A 307 34.20 -9.19 -20.37
N SER A 308 33.21 -9.69 -21.09
CA SER A 308 32.83 -11.12 -21.13
C SER A 308 32.71 -11.75 -19.74
N LYS A 309 31.97 -11.06 -18.87
CA LYS A 309 31.63 -11.50 -17.52
C LYS A 309 30.25 -12.14 -17.50
N SER A 310 29.59 -12.15 -16.35
CA SER A 310 28.27 -12.74 -16.17
C SER A 310 27.36 -11.86 -15.32
N CYS A 311 26.10 -12.24 -15.24
CA CYS A 311 25.17 -11.73 -14.25
C CYS A 311 24.46 -12.89 -13.53
N LYS A 312 23.88 -12.62 -12.36
CA LYS A 312 23.16 -13.60 -11.54
C LYS A 312 21.92 -13.02 -10.92
N LEU A 313 21.02 -13.89 -10.47
CA LEU A 313 19.84 -13.48 -9.70
C LEU A 313 20.24 -12.99 -8.30
N THR A 314 19.49 -12.00 -7.81
CA THR A 314 19.42 -11.67 -6.38
C THR A 314 18.44 -12.63 -5.69
N ALA A 315 18.31 -12.55 -4.35
CA ALA A 315 17.28 -13.30 -3.64
C ALA A 315 15.87 -12.95 -4.13
N LEU A 316 15.62 -11.65 -4.44
CA LEU A 316 14.36 -11.19 -5.02
C LEU A 316 14.17 -11.74 -6.44
N GLY A 317 15.20 -11.73 -7.27
CA GLY A 317 15.17 -12.32 -8.62
C GLY A 317 14.88 -13.81 -8.59
N ALA A 318 15.51 -14.55 -7.67
CA ALA A 318 15.26 -15.98 -7.48
C ALA A 318 13.81 -16.26 -7.04
N HIS A 319 13.21 -15.38 -6.23
CA HIS A 319 11.80 -15.47 -5.86
C HIS A 319 10.89 -15.33 -7.09
N TYR A 320 11.08 -14.27 -7.91
CA TYR A 320 10.28 -14.08 -9.12
C TYR A 320 10.51 -15.15 -10.17
N ARG A 321 11.75 -15.65 -10.32
CA ARG A 321 12.04 -16.82 -11.14
C ARG A 321 11.19 -18.02 -10.72
N ARG A 322 11.11 -18.30 -9.41
CA ARG A 322 10.29 -19.40 -8.87
C ARG A 322 8.81 -19.20 -9.12
N LEU A 323 8.29 -17.98 -8.97
CA LEU A 323 6.87 -17.67 -9.28
C LEU A 323 6.57 -17.94 -10.76
N ALA A 324 7.46 -17.55 -11.67
CA ALA A 324 7.35 -17.81 -13.09
C ALA A 324 7.39 -19.33 -13.40
N GLU A 325 8.32 -20.07 -12.81
CA GLU A 325 8.47 -21.52 -12.95
C GLU A 325 7.19 -22.27 -12.48
N LEU A 326 6.53 -21.75 -11.45
CA LEU A 326 5.27 -22.30 -10.91
C LEU A 326 4.01 -21.82 -11.66
N GLY A 327 4.15 -20.99 -12.71
CA GLY A 327 3.01 -20.42 -13.46
C GLY A 327 2.15 -19.48 -12.63
N ARG A 328 2.74 -18.77 -11.65
CA ARG A 328 2.03 -17.83 -10.77
C ARG A 328 2.15 -16.37 -11.21
N ILE A 329 2.89 -16.11 -12.28
CA ILE A 329 3.03 -14.84 -12.99
C ILE A 329 3.15 -15.06 -14.48
#